data_5bbb5a35eea929c9646768d4b8341aaa
#
_entry.id   5bbb5a35eea929c9646768d4b8341aaa
#
_cell.length_a   1.000
_cell.length_b   1.000
_cell.length_c   1.000
_cell.angle_alpha   90.00
_cell.angle_beta   90.00
_cell.angle_gamma   90.00
#
_symmetry.space_group_name_H-M   'P 1'
#
loop_
_entity.id
_entity.type
_entity.pdbx_description
1 polymer ?
#
loop_
_entity_poly.entity_id
_entity_poly.type
_entity_poly.pdbx_seq_one_letter_code
_entity_poly.pdbx_strand_id
1 'polypeptide(L)'
;MSSIILFGGTFDPIHNGHLHIASKVKSRLNADKVIFVPAKNPRWKDPSATSSRLEMLELAIKDYKDFEISKFEINSSEKVNYSIDLAKYFRNIYPVDKIYFLIGYDQLEKLHLWYKIDELKDLVKIVAVNRNGYSKAEENIKKYDVELLDIEEKDISSTDIRSLQSLDTPLCVIKYIINHDLYFTGTVKNMMNEKRYKHSCSTGFLAYDIALNNGFNPWIAFRAGYLHDIAKDLNKDLEKNMMLRFYKEYCDYPEVCYHQFLGEYLVKNLFLITDKDTLEAIKYHTTGKKEMTTLGKIIYAADKIEPTRGYDSSAMIDMMEKDVDEGFIEVLKENRKYYNEKNFFVNTPLQLECFKYYLK
;
A
#
# COMPACT_ATOMS: atom_id res chain seq x y z
N MET A 1 -17.80 -25.76 -23.62
CA MET A 1 -17.28 -25.99 -22.26
C MET A 1 -16.63 -24.69 -21.84
N SER A 2 -17.10 -24.07 -20.79
CA SER A 2 -16.41 -22.94 -20.19
C SER A 2 -15.31 -23.45 -19.23
N SER A 3 -14.40 -22.55 -18.84
CA SER A 3 -13.33 -22.84 -17.92
C SER A 3 -13.24 -21.78 -16.84
N ILE A 4 -13.18 -22.18 -15.59
CA ILE A 4 -13.17 -21.29 -14.45
C ILE A 4 -11.97 -21.57 -13.55
N ILE A 5 -11.46 -20.50 -12.91
CA ILE A 5 -10.39 -20.59 -11.92
C ILE A 5 -10.95 -20.23 -10.56
N LEU A 6 -10.81 -21.12 -9.58
CA LEU A 6 -11.11 -20.84 -8.19
C LEU A 6 -9.83 -20.36 -7.50
N PHE A 7 -9.86 -19.15 -6.96
CA PHE A 7 -8.73 -18.54 -6.27
C PHE A 7 -9.09 -18.25 -4.82
N GLY A 8 -8.75 -19.18 -3.95
CA GLY A 8 -8.97 -19.07 -2.50
C GLY A 8 -7.89 -18.23 -1.82
N GLY A 9 -8.28 -17.42 -0.85
CA GLY A 9 -7.33 -16.61 -0.10
C GLY A 9 -7.95 -15.87 1.09
N THR A 10 -7.09 -15.37 1.98
CA THR A 10 -7.55 -14.50 3.08
C THR A 10 -7.90 -13.10 2.56
N PHE A 11 -7.12 -12.58 1.62
CA PHE A 11 -7.23 -11.24 1.03
C PHE A 11 -7.34 -10.13 2.10
N ASP A 12 -6.35 -10.07 2.98
CA ASP A 12 -6.34 -9.21 4.16
C ASP A 12 -5.15 -8.22 4.19
N PRO A 13 -5.12 -7.20 3.31
CA PRO A 13 -6.03 -6.94 2.20
C PRO A 13 -5.67 -7.67 0.90
N ILE A 14 -6.56 -7.60 -0.07
CA ILE A 14 -6.25 -7.86 -1.48
C ILE A 14 -5.15 -6.89 -1.95
N HIS A 15 -4.25 -7.32 -2.85
CA HIS A 15 -3.18 -6.48 -3.38
C HIS A 15 -2.85 -6.80 -4.83
N ASN A 16 -2.04 -5.94 -5.46
CA ASN A 16 -1.73 -6.05 -6.89
C ASN A 16 -1.01 -7.36 -7.26
N GLY A 17 -0.33 -8.03 -6.31
CA GLY A 17 0.21 -9.37 -6.50
C GLY A 17 -0.89 -10.42 -6.74
N HIS A 18 -1.97 -10.40 -5.95
CA HIS A 18 -3.11 -11.30 -6.16
C HIS A 18 -3.79 -11.05 -7.52
N LEU A 19 -4.02 -9.78 -7.88
CA LEU A 19 -4.65 -9.41 -9.16
C LEU A 19 -3.77 -9.79 -10.35
N HIS A 20 -2.46 -9.61 -10.23
CA HIS A 20 -1.49 -10.00 -11.23
C HIS A 20 -1.52 -11.51 -11.49
N ILE A 21 -1.42 -12.31 -10.42
CA ILE A 21 -1.48 -13.77 -10.53
C ILE A 21 -2.80 -14.21 -11.16
N ALA A 22 -3.95 -13.69 -10.68
CA ALA A 22 -5.25 -14.02 -11.22
C ALA A 22 -5.34 -13.75 -12.73
N SER A 23 -4.88 -12.56 -13.16
CA SER A 23 -4.88 -12.17 -14.58
C SER A 23 -3.94 -13.04 -15.43
N LYS A 24 -2.73 -13.31 -14.94
CA LYS A 24 -1.74 -14.11 -15.66
C LYS A 24 -2.16 -15.56 -15.78
N VAL A 25 -2.66 -16.18 -14.69
CA VAL A 25 -3.16 -17.56 -14.72
C VAL A 25 -4.36 -17.67 -15.66
N LYS A 26 -5.32 -16.73 -15.59
CA LYS A 26 -6.45 -16.70 -16.52
C LYS A 26 -6.00 -16.70 -17.97
N SER A 27 -5.06 -15.83 -18.31
CA SER A 27 -4.52 -15.74 -19.68
C SER A 27 -3.78 -17.00 -20.08
N ARG A 28 -2.96 -17.56 -19.21
CA ARG A 28 -2.14 -18.74 -19.51
C ARG A 28 -2.98 -20.00 -19.75
N LEU A 29 -4.06 -20.16 -18.98
CA LEU A 29 -4.99 -21.30 -19.09
C LEU A 29 -6.11 -21.04 -20.11
N ASN A 30 -6.17 -19.86 -20.72
CA ASN A 30 -7.26 -19.40 -21.56
C ASN A 30 -8.63 -19.63 -20.88
N ALA A 31 -8.72 -19.28 -19.58
CA ALA A 31 -9.91 -19.46 -18.80
C ALA A 31 -10.88 -18.30 -19.01
N ASP A 32 -12.19 -18.57 -18.89
CA ASP A 32 -13.22 -17.57 -19.11
C ASP A 32 -13.30 -16.58 -17.95
N LYS A 33 -13.13 -17.06 -16.70
CA LYS A 33 -13.21 -16.21 -15.52
C LYS A 33 -12.41 -16.73 -14.32
N VAL A 34 -12.12 -15.81 -13.41
CA VAL A 34 -11.56 -16.10 -12.07
C VAL A 34 -12.59 -15.80 -11.01
N ILE A 35 -12.81 -16.76 -10.11
CA ILE A 35 -13.70 -16.63 -8.97
C ILE A 35 -12.83 -16.57 -7.71
N PHE A 36 -12.77 -15.38 -7.10
CA PHE A 36 -12.13 -15.20 -5.80
C PHE A 36 -13.01 -15.78 -4.69
N VAL A 37 -12.41 -16.55 -3.81
CA VAL A 37 -13.10 -17.18 -2.69
C VAL A 37 -12.46 -16.72 -1.38
N PRO A 38 -12.96 -15.63 -0.76
CA PRO A 38 -12.41 -15.14 0.49
C PRO A 38 -12.74 -16.08 1.65
N ALA A 39 -11.70 -16.51 2.38
CA ALA A 39 -11.83 -17.38 3.53
C ALA A 39 -12.60 -16.70 4.66
N LYS A 40 -13.61 -17.38 5.24
CA LYS A 40 -14.38 -16.88 6.39
C LYS A 40 -13.52 -16.83 7.65
N ASN A 41 -12.92 -17.95 8.02
CA ASN A 41 -12.10 -18.14 9.21
C ASN A 41 -10.78 -18.78 8.80
N PRO A 42 -9.80 -17.99 8.30
CA PRO A 42 -8.54 -18.57 7.90
C PRO A 42 -7.81 -19.15 9.11
N ARG A 43 -7.40 -20.41 9.01
CA ARG A 43 -6.61 -21.07 10.05
C ARG A 43 -5.29 -20.33 10.22
N TRP A 44 -4.82 -20.21 11.46
CA TRP A 44 -3.52 -19.63 11.81
C TRP A 44 -3.38 -18.11 11.58
N LYS A 45 -4.48 -17.38 11.35
CA LYS A 45 -4.48 -15.93 11.18
C LYS A 45 -5.60 -15.32 12.01
N ASP A 46 -5.35 -14.14 12.53
CA ASP A 46 -6.36 -13.25 13.11
C ASP A 46 -6.58 -12.09 12.11
N PRO A 47 -7.44 -12.29 11.12
CA PRO A 47 -7.63 -11.32 10.06
C PRO A 47 -8.57 -10.20 10.50
N SER A 48 -8.55 -9.09 9.74
CA SER A 48 -9.59 -8.08 9.86
C SER A 48 -10.99 -8.66 9.57
N ALA A 49 -12.03 -7.93 9.95
CA ALA A 49 -13.42 -8.38 9.79
C ALA A 49 -13.69 -8.88 8.37
N THR A 50 -14.42 -9.97 8.25
CA THR A 50 -14.76 -10.58 6.96
C THR A 50 -15.47 -9.59 6.02
N SER A 51 -16.33 -8.71 6.56
CA SER A 51 -16.98 -7.64 5.81
C SER A 51 -15.97 -6.70 5.15
N SER A 52 -14.98 -6.21 5.91
CA SER A 52 -13.97 -5.30 5.38
C SER A 52 -13.11 -5.94 4.29
N ARG A 53 -12.74 -7.21 4.46
CA ARG A 53 -11.97 -7.96 3.44
C ARG A 53 -12.78 -8.16 2.15
N LEU A 54 -14.08 -8.44 2.30
CA LEU A 54 -14.99 -8.59 1.18
C LEU A 54 -15.17 -7.26 0.42
N GLU A 55 -15.42 -6.16 1.12
CA GLU A 55 -15.58 -4.85 0.50
C GLU A 55 -14.30 -4.39 -0.22
N MET A 56 -13.13 -4.59 0.40
CA MET A 56 -11.84 -4.31 -0.27
C MET A 56 -11.65 -5.15 -1.54
N LEU A 57 -12.06 -6.43 -1.52
CA LEU A 57 -11.99 -7.31 -2.68
C LEU A 57 -12.97 -6.86 -3.78
N GLU A 58 -14.22 -6.52 -3.43
CA GLU A 58 -15.23 -5.98 -4.36
C GLU A 58 -14.73 -4.70 -5.03
N LEU A 59 -14.13 -3.79 -4.27
CA LEU A 59 -13.52 -2.56 -4.80
C LEU A 59 -12.36 -2.86 -5.77
N ALA A 60 -11.50 -3.81 -5.41
CA ALA A 60 -10.29 -4.11 -6.18
C ALA A 60 -10.58 -4.76 -7.54
N ILE A 61 -11.66 -5.54 -7.65
CA ILE A 61 -11.98 -6.26 -8.90
C ILE A 61 -13.06 -5.58 -9.74
N LYS A 62 -13.60 -4.45 -9.30
CA LYS A 62 -14.75 -3.77 -9.94
C LYS A 62 -14.60 -3.56 -11.45
N ASP A 63 -13.39 -3.26 -11.90
CA ASP A 63 -13.10 -2.97 -13.31
C ASP A 63 -12.68 -4.20 -14.10
N TYR A 64 -12.64 -5.38 -13.48
CA TYR A 64 -12.31 -6.64 -14.14
C TYR A 64 -13.59 -7.38 -14.52
N LYS A 65 -13.93 -7.41 -15.82
CA LYS A 65 -15.17 -8.02 -16.32
C LYS A 65 -15.28 -9.51 -16.05
N ASP A 66 -14.14 -10.19 -15.96
CA ASP A 66 -14.04 -11.65 -15.84
C ASP A 66 -13.62 -12.10 -14.44
N PHE A 67 -13.69 -11.20 -13.46
CA PHE A 67 -13.43 -11.54 -12.06
C PHE A 67 -14.74 -11.49 -11.29
N GLU A 68 -14.97 -12.55 -10.51
CA GLU A 68 -16.18 -12.71 -9.67
C GLU A 68 -15.76 -13.04 -8.24
N ILE A 69 -16.67 -12.86 -7.29
CA ILE A 69 -16.48 -13.25 -5.89
C ILE A 69 -17.51 -14.30 -5.53
N SER A 70 -17.06 -15.39 -4.93
CA SER A 70 -17.93 -16.36 -4.28
C SER A 70 -17.98 -16.11 -2.79
N LYS A 71 -19.18 -15.95 -2.26
CA LYS A 71 -19.46 -15.85 -0.83
C LYS A 71 -19.71 -17.24 -0.18
N PHE A 72 -19.33 -18.34 -0.85
CA PHE A 72 -19.56 -19.70 -0.38
C PHE A 72 -19.04 -19.92 1.05
N GLU A 73 -17.76 -19.63 1.29
CA GLU A 73 -17.18 -19.81 2.63
C GLU A 73 -17.74 -18.82 3.64
N ILE A 74 -17.97 -17.57 3.24
CA ILE A 74 -18.52 -16.52 4.12
C ILE A 74 -19.91 -16.89 4.62
N ASN A 75 -20.74 -17.45 3.76
CA ASN A 75 -22.12 -17.84 4.07
C ASN A 75 -22.22 -19.23 4.74
N SER A 76 -21.14 -19.99 4.80
CA SER A 76 -21.12 -21.32 5.40
C SER A 76 -21.44 -21.25 6.91
N SER A 77 -22.26 -22.16 7.39
CA SER A 77 -22.48 -22.39 8.83
C SER A 77 -21.34 -23.16 9.49
N GLU A 78 -20.49 -23.80 8.69
CA GLU A 78 -19.38 -24.61 9.18
C GLU A 78 -18.29 -23.76 9.82
N LYS A 79 -17.70 -24.24 10.91
CA LYS A 79 -16.55 -23.59 11.55
C LYS A 79 -15.28 -23.65 10.70
N VAL A 80 -15.16 -24.68 9.87
CA VAL A 80 -14.01 -24.94 9.01
C VAL A 80 -14.53 -25.32 7.64
N ASN A 81 -14.12 -24.59 6.61
CA ASN A 81 -14.36 -24.94 5.22
C ASN A 81 -13.11 -25.63 4.65
N TYR A 82 -13.29 -26.74 3.97
CA TYR A 82 -12.21 -27.43 3.29
C TYR A 82 -12.30 -27.20 1.78
N SER A 83 -11.15 -27.24 1.12
CA SER A 83 -11.06 -27.08 -0.34
C SER A 83 -11.91 -28.08 -1.11
N ILE A 84 -12.10 -29.30 -0.56
CA ILE A 84 -12.97 -30.33 -1.14
C ILE A 84 -14.44 -29.91 -1.15
N ASP A 85 -14.92 -29.21 -0.13
CA ASP A 85 -16.33 -28.79 -0.05
C ASP A 85 -16.60 -27.68 -1.08
N LEU A 86 -15.64 -26.77 -1.24
CA LEU A 86 -15.66 -25.77 -2.28
C LEU A 86 -15.66 -26.39 -3.68
N ALA A 87 -14.79 -27.37 -3.92
CA ALA A 87 -14.72 -28.07 -5.20
C ALA A 87 -16.05 -28.80 -5.54
N LYS A 88 -16.64 -29.48 -4.57
CA LYS A 88 -17.95 -30.13 -4.72
C LYS A 88 -19.05 -29.12 -5.05
N TYR A 89 -19.09 -28.01 -4.34
CA TYR A 89 -20.04 -26.92 -4.62
C TYR A 89 -19.94 -26.42 -6.06
N PHE A 90 -18.73 -26.10 -6.50
CA PHE A 90 -18.53 -25.58 -7.85
C PHE A 90 -18.73 -26.66 -8.93
N ARG A 91 -18.39 -27.92 -8.66
CA ARG A 91 -18.67 -29.02 -9.59
C ARG A 91 -20.18 -29.24 -9.80
N ASN A 92 -21.00 -29.02 -8.77
CA ASN A 92 -22.46 -29.07 -8.90
C ASN A 92 -23.01 -27.91 -9.76
N ILE A 93 -22.42 -26.71 -9.67
CA ILE A 93 -22.82 -25.55 -10.49
C ILE A 93 -22.32 -25.66 -11.94
N TYR A 94 -21.11 -26.22 -12.11
CA TYR A 94 -20.41 -26.34 -13.39
C TYR A 94 -20.11 -27.81 -13.70
N PRO A 95 -21.10 -28.66 -13.97
CA PRO A 95 -20.93 -30.11 -14.04
C PRO A 95 -20.04 -30.58 -15.19
N VAL A 96 -20.01 -29.84 -16.28
CA VAL A 96 -19.27 -30.19 -17.52
C VAL A 96 -18.09 -29.26 -17.82
N ASP A 97 -17.91 -28.23 -17.04
CA ASP A 97 -16.88 -27.20 -17.28
C ASP A 97 -15.53 -27.59 -16.67
N LYS A 98 -14.46 -27.02 -17.20
CA LYS A 98 -13.13 -27.23 -16.63
C LYS A 98 -12.93 -26.31 -15.43
N ILE A 99 -12.70 -26.90 -14.27
CA ILE A 99 -12.47 -26.16 -13.03
C ILE A 99 -10.99 -26.27 -12.66
N TYR A 100 -10.32 -25.13 -12.55
CA TYR A 100 -8.97 -25.01 -12.06
C TYR A 100 -9.00 -24.54 -10.60
N PHE A 101 -8.19 -25.13 -9.74
CA PHE A 101 -8.03 -24.73 -8.35
C PHE A 101 -6.63 -24.14 -8.18
N LEU A 102 -6.57 -22.80 -8.07
CA LEU A 102 -5.33 -22.05 -8.00
C LEU A 102 -4.79 -21.99 -6.58
N ILE A 103 -3.53 -22.40 -6.40
CA ILE A 103 -2.80 -22.34 -5.13
C ILE A 103 -1.44 -21.67 -5.28
N GLY A 104 -0.94 -21.11 -4.19
CA GLY A 104 0.45 -20.65 -4.12
C GLY A 104 1.42 -21.83 -3.89
N TYR A 105 2.69 -21.61 -4.17
CA TYR A 105 3.72 -22.63 -4.00
C TYR A 105 3.87 -23.12 -2.55
N ASP A 106 3.68 -22.25 -1.57
CA ASP A 106 3.68 -22.59 -0.14
C ASP A 106 2.61 -23.63 0.23
N GLN A 107 1.49 -23.63 -0.49
CA GLN A 107 0.42 -24.63 -0.35
C GLN A 107 0.73 -25.92 -1.09
N LEU A 108 1.42 -25.82 -2.21
CA LEU A 108 1.86 -26.99 -2.99
C LEU A 108 2.77 -27.91 -2.18
N GLU A 109 3.70 -27.36 -1.42
CA GLU A 109 4.58 -28.14 -0.53
C GLU A 109 3.80 -28.94 0.51
N LYS A 110 2.66 -28.41 0.97
CA LYS A 110 1.80 -29.01 2.01
C LYS A 110 0.56 -29.71 1.46
N LEU A 111 0.47 -29.89 0.14
CA LEU A 111 -0.73 -30.39 -0.51
C LEU A 111 -1.13 -31.78 -0.02
N HIS A 112 -0.16 -32.64 0.31
CA HIS A 112 -0.38 -33.96 0.88
C HIS A 112 -1.08 -33.97 2.25
N LEU A 113 -1.12 -32.83 2.94
CA LEU A 113 -1.82 -32.65 4.22
C LEU A 113 -3.25 -32.18 4.07
N TRP A 114 -3.69 -31.91 2.84
CA TRP A 114 -5.06 -31.41 2.62
C TRP A 114 -6.09 -32.50 2.82
N TYR A 115 -7.15 -32.13 3.51
CA TYR A 115 -8.25 -33.07 3.77
C TYR A 115 -8.88 -33.53 2.46
N LYS A 116 -8.93 -34.84 2.27
CA LYS A 116 -9.49 -35.50 1.09
C LYS A 116 -8.88 -35.03 -0.25
N ILE A 117 -7.57 -34.84 -0.28
CA ILE A 117 -6.86 -34.34 -1.47
C ILE A 117 -7.06 -35.26 -2.69
N ASP A 118 -7.18 -36.60 -2.49
CA ASP A 118 -7.41 -37.53 -3.57
C ASP A 118 -8.78 -37.40 -4.20
N GLU A 119 -9.84 -37.06 -3.40
CA GLU A 119 -11.16 -36.70 -3.94
C GLU A 119 -11.10 -35.33 -4.65
N LEU A 120 -10.34 -34.37 -4.11
CA LEU A 120 -10.23 -33.02 -4.66
C LEU A 120 -9.66 -33.01 -6.08
N LYS A 121 -8.55 -33.74 -6.32
CA LYS A 121 -7.90 -33.81 -7.64
C LYS A 121 -8.79 -34.42 -8.73
N ASP A 122 -9.77 -35.23 -8.35
CA ASP A 122 -10.74 -35.83 -9.28
C ASP A 122 -11.86 -34.86 -9.67
N LEU A 123 -12.08 -33.83 -8.87
CA LEU A 123 -13.12 -32.81 -9.11
C LEU A 123 -12.60 -31.58 -9.86
N VAL A 124 -11.32 -31.23 -9.65
CA VAL A 124 -10.72 -30.01 -10.19
C VAL A 124 -9.28 -30.26 -10.65
N LYS A 125 -8.79 -29.50 -11.62
CA LYS A 125 -7.37 -29.48 -11.97
C LYS A 125 -6.66 -28.50 -11.03
N ILE A 126 -5.75 -29.01 -10.21
CA ILE A 126 -4.94 -28.16 -9.31
C ILE A 126 -3.88 -27.45 -10.15
N VAL A 127 -3.76 -26.15 -9.96
CA VAL A 127 -2.78 -25.29 -10.62
C VAL A 127 -1.99 -24.55 -9.55
N ALA A 128 -0.67 -24.60 -9.63
CA ALA A 128 0.21 -23.88 -8.73
C ALA A 128 1.06 -22.87 -9.49
N VAL A 129 1.29 -21.70 -8.86
CA VAL A 129 2.22 -20.69 -9.38
C VAL A 129 3.58 -20.90 -8.74
N ASN A 130 4.63 -20.91 -9.56
CA ASN A 130 5.99 -21.14 -9.11
C ASN A 130 6.57 -19.89 -8.42
N ARG A 131 7.24 -20.10 -7.29
CA ARG A 131 8.19 -19.14 -6.72
C ARG A 131 9.60 -19.56 -7.10
N ASN A 132 10.37 -18.67 -7.73
CA ASN A 132 11.75 -18.94 -8.10
C ASN A 132 12.56 -19.53 -6.93
N GLY A 133 13.13 -20.74 -7.14
CA GLY A 133 14.12 -21.34 -6.22
C GLY A 133 13.66 -22.54 -5.38
N TYR A 134 12.49 -23.13 -5.62
CA TYR A 134 12.00 -24.27 -4.82
C TYR A 134 11.94 -25.59 -5.60
N SER A 135 12.67 -26.59 -5.13
CA SER A 135 12.69 -27.95 -5.70
C SER A 135 11.95 -29.01 -4.85
N LYS A 136 11.32 -28.61 -3.73
CA LYS A 136 10.82 -29.57 -2.72
C LYS A 136 9.42 -30.17 -2.98
N ALA A 137 8.69 -29.70 -3.98
CA ALA A 137 7.31 -30.12 -4.23
C ALA A 137 7.11 -31.11 -5.38
N GLU A 138 8.19 -31.65 -5.96
CA GLU A 138 8.12 -32.56 -7.12
C GLU A 138 7.25 -33.81 -6.90
N GLU A 139 7.27 -34.37 -5.69
CA GLU A 139 6.46 -35.53 -5.33
C GLU A 139 4.97 -35.19 -5.37
N ASN A 140 4.55 -34.03 -4.79
CA ASN A 140 3.18 -33.59 -4.81
C ASN A 140 2.70 -33.24 -6.22
N ILE A 141 3.56 -32.66 -7.04
CA ILE A 141 3.25 -32.34 -8.45
C ILE A 141 2.87 -33.60 -9.20
N LYS A 142 3.71 -34.66 -9.11
CA LYS A 142 3.49 -35.94 -9.79
C LYS A 142 2.29 -36.67 -9.22
N LYS A 143 2.19 -36.75 -7.89
CA LYS A 143 1.16 -37.55 -7.20
C LYS A 143 -0.25 -37.00 -7.41
N TYR A 144 -0.40 -35.69 -7.44
CA TYR A 144 -1.70 -35.03 -7.53
C TYR A 144 -1.97 -34.36 -8.90
N ASP A 145 -1.12 -34.67 -9.88
CA ASP A 145 -1.22 -34.16 -11.26
C ASP A 145 -1.37 -32.63 -11.29
N VAL A 146 -0.50 -31.92 -10.55
CA VAL A 146 -0.56 -30.45 -10.45
C VAL A 146 0.05 -29.82 -11.70
N GLU A 147 -0.65 -28.87 -12.30
CA GLU A 147 -0.12 -28.03 -13.38
C GLU A 147 0.65 -26.86 -12.76
N LEU A 148 1.97 -26.83 -13.00
CA LEU A 148 2.84 -25.76 -12.50
C LEU A 148 2.98 -24.68 -13.57
N LEU A 149 2.60 -23.45 -13.22
CA LEU A 149 2.73 -22.29 -14.09
C LEU A 149 3.90 -21.42 -13.63
N ASP A 150 4.82 -21.17 -14.54
CA ASP A 150 5.90 -20.19 -14.34
C ASP A 150 5.35 -18.79 -14.61
N ILE A 151 5.08 -18.06 -13.54
CA ILE A 151 4.56 -16.70 -13.55
C ILE A 151 5.44 -15.88 -12.61
N GLU A 152 6.00 -14.80 -13.14
CA GLU A 152 6.76 -13.84 -12.33
C GLU A 152 5.85 -13.24 -11.25
N GLU A 153 6.09 -13.62 -10.01
CA GLU A 153 5.38 -13.05 -8.87
C GLU A 153 5.92 -11.65 -8.55
N LYS A 154 5.02 -10.77 -8.16
CA LYS A 154 5.41 -9.52 -7.50
C LYS A 154 5.73 -9.82 -6.05
N ASP A 155 6.86 -9.33 -5.57
CA ASP A 155 7.26 -9.46 -4.16
C ASP A 155 6.44 -8.51 -3.27
N ILE A 156 5.18 -8.89 -3.05
CA ILE A 156 4.20 -8.14 -2.28
C ILE A 156 3.47 -9.08 -1.35
N SER A 157 3.35 -8.71 -0.10
CA SER A 157 2.52 -9.45 0.86
C SER A 157 1.45 -8.56 1.51
N SER A 158 0.32 -9.18 1.87
CA SER A 158 -0.69 -8.48 2.68
C SER A 158 -0.12 -8.00 4.03
N THR A 159 0.88 -8.69 4.58
CA THR A 159 1.56 -8.30 5.82
C THR A 159 2.31 -6.99 5.65
N ASP A 160 3.03 -6.82 4.53
CA ASP A 160 3.76 -5.58 4.25
C ASP A 160 2.80 -4.40 4.09
N ILE A 161 1.62 -4.62 3.52
CA ILE A 161 0.60 -3.58 3.42
C ILE A 161 0.06 -3.22 4.80
N ARG A 162 -0.28 -4.19 5.64
CA ARG A 162 -0.77 -3.93 7.01
C ARG A 162 0.23 -3.18 7.87
N SER A 163 1.51 -3.36 7.64
CA SER A 163 2.61 -2.71 8.37
C SER A 163 3.17 -1.46 7.68
N LEU A 164 2.56 -0.99 6.59
CA LEU A 164 2.99 0.17 5.81
C LEU A 164 4.39 0.00 5.13
N GLN A 165 4.90 -1.23 5.04
CA GLN A 165 6.14 -1.51 4.31
C GLN A 165 5.92 -1.47 2.79
N SER A 166 4.74 -1.86 2.33
CA SER A 166 4.28 -1.72 0.95
C SER A 166 2.89 -1.10 0.92
N LEU A 167 2.55 -0.45 -0.17
CA LEU A 167 1.20 0.03 -0.48
C LEU A 167 0.76 -0.44 -1.87
N ASP A 168 1.42 -1.47 -2.42
CA ASP A 168 1.13 -1.99 -3.77
C ASP A 168 -0.20 -2.77 -3.79
N THR A 169 -1.28 -2.01 -3.64
CA THR A 169 -2.68 -2.43 -3.74
C THR A 169 -3.46 -1.35 -4.50
N PRO A 170 -4.64 -1.63 -5.09
CA PRO A 170 -5.43 -0.60 -5.75
C PRO A 170 -5.72 0.61 -4.84
N LEU A 171 -5.68 1.81 -5.42
CA LEU A 171 -5.90 3.07 -4.69
C LEU A 171 -7.23 3.08 -3.93
N CYS A 172 -8.29 2.49 -4.50
CA CYS A 172 -9.59 2.35 -3.84
C CYS A 172 -9.50 1.53 -2.54
N VAL A 173 -8.62 0.53 -2.49
CA VAL A 173 -8.37 -0.27 -1.29
C VAL A 173 -7.63 0.57 -0.23
N ILE A 174 -6.65 1.37 -0.60
CA ILE A 174 -5.97 2.29 0.34
C ILE A 174 -6.95 3.32 0.90
N LYS A 175 -7.79 3.91 0.05
CA LYS A 175 -8.85 4.83 0.51
C LYS A 175 -9.80 4.14 1.50
N TYR A 176 -10.19 2.89 1.22
CA TYR A 176 -11.00 2.10 2.14
C TYR A 176 -10.29 1.88 3.50
N ILE A 177 -9.03 1.45 3.48
CA ILE A 177 -8.21 1.22 4.68
C ILE A 177 -8.17 2.47 5.57
N ILE A 178 -7.93 3.65 4.98
CA ILE A 178 -7.86 4.91 5.71
C ILE A 178 -9.22 5.32 6.28
N ASN A 179 -10.28 5.21 5.49
CA ASN A 179 -11.61 5.61 5.90
C ASN A 179 -12.23 4.72 6.98
N HIS A 180 -11.75 3.49 7.14
CA HIS A 180 -12.25 2.52 8.13
C HIS A 180 -11.24 2.22 9.25
N ASP A 181 -10.21 3.06 9.37
CA ASP A 181 -9.17 2.95 10.41
C ASP A 181 -8.55 1.54 10.52
N LEU A 182 -8.26 0.91 9.38
CA LEU A 182 -7.70 -0.45 9.35
C LEU A 182 -6.17 -0.44 9.38
N TYR A 183 -5.58 -1.48 9.96
CA TYR A 183 -4.13 -1.78 9.93
C TYR A 183 -3.28 -0.63 10.51
N PHE A 184 -2.32 -0.13 9.72
CA PHE A 184 -1.39 0.94 10.10
C PHE A 184 -2.07 2.26 10.46
N THR A 185 -3.30 2.49 10.00
CA THR A 185 -3.97 3.79 10.16
C THR A 185 -4.27 4.11 11.61
N GLY A 186 -4.64 3.12 12.41
CA GLY A 186 -4.86 3.30 13.84
C GLY A 186 -3.62 3.83 14.58
N THR A 187 -2.44 3.31 14.26
CA THR A 187 -1.18 3.79 14.83
C THR A 187 -0.91 5.25 14.46
N VAL A 188 -1.03 5.59 13.16
CA VAL A 188 -0.78 6.96 12.68
C VAL A 188 -1.79 7.94 13.26
N LYS A 189 -3.08 7.58 13.28
CA LYS A 189 -4.16 8.43 13.81
C LYS A 189 -4.00 8.73 15.30
N ASN A 190 -3.50 7.75 16.08
CA ASN A 190 -3.26 7.94 17.51
C ASN A 190 -2.04 8.85 17.82
N MET A 191 -1.18 9.11 16.84
CA MET A 191 0.00 9.97 17.00
C MET A 191 -0.24 11.43 16.66
N MET A 192 -1.43 11.79 16.17
CA MET A 192 -1.75 13.15 15.74
C MET A 192 -3.22 13.50 16.01
N ASN A 193 -3.52 14.79 16.13
CA ASN A 193 -4.91 15.23 16.25
C ASN A 193 -5.69 15.06 14.93
N GLU A 194 -7.02 15.08 15.00
CA GLU A 194 -7.90 14.82 13.84
C GLU A 194 -7.64 15.76 12.66
N LYS A 195 -7.41 17.05 12.92
CA LYS A 195 -7.12 18.03 11.85
C LYS A 195 -5.83 17.67 11.12
N ARG A 196 -4.79 17.30 11.87
CA ARG A 196 -3.50 16.92 11.31
C ARG A 196 -3.58 15.59 10.56
N TYR A 197 -4.32 14.64 11.09
CA TYR A 197 -4.55 13.38 10.39
C TYR A 197 -5.21 13.59 9.01
N LYS A 198 -6.26 14.45 8.95
CA LYS A 198 -6.91 14.80 7.67
C LYS A 198 -5.93 15.48 6.70
N HIS A 199 -5.12 16.42 7.20
CA HIS A 199 -4.05 17.06 6.43
C HIS A 199 -3.03 16.04 5.91
N SER A 200 -2.55 15.14 6.75
CA SER A 200 -1.60 14.08 6.35
C SER A 200 -2.18 13.13 5.30
N CYS A 201 -3.46 12.77 5.42
CA CYS A 201 -4.15 11.99 4.38
C CYS A 201 -4.21 12.77 3.05
N SER A 202 -4.62 14.04 3.09
CA SER A 202 -4.72 14.90 1.91
C SER A 202 -3.36 15.11 1.24
N THR A 203 -2.31 15.39 2.02
CA THR A 203 -0.93 15.50 1.54
C THR A 203 -0.46 14.20 0.88
N GLY A 204 -0.76 13.05 1.49
CA GLY A 204 -0.41 11.74 0.93
C GLY A 204 -1.08 11.49 -0.43
N PHE A 205 -2.38 11.74 -0.55
CA PHE A 205 -3.08 11.55 -1.81
C PHE A 205 -2.63 12.52 -2.90
N LEU A 206 -2.42 13.81 -2.57
CA LEU A 206 -1.88 14.76 -3.53
C LEU A 206 -0.46 14.36 -3.99
N ALA A 207 0.39 13.95 -3.05
CA ALA A 207 1.73 13.46 -3.40
C ALA A 207 1.68 12.22 -4.32
N TYR A 208 0.69 11.33 -4.11
CA TYR A 208 0.44 10.19 -4.99
C TYR A 208 0.12 10.63 -6.41
N ASP A 209 -0.84 11.57 -6.58
CA ASP A 209 -1.30 12.03 -7.88
C ASP A 209 -0.17 12.76 -8.63
N ILE A 210 0.55 13.67 -7.96
CA ILE A 210 1.73 14.35 -8.55
C ILE A 210 2.79 13.34 -9.00
N ALA A 211 3.13 12.37 -8.15
CA ALA A 211 4.13 11.35 -8.47
C ALA A 211 3.73 10.49 -9.67
N LEU A 212 2.46 10.06 -9.72
CA LEU A 212 1.90 9.26 -10.81
C LEU A 212 2.02 9.98 -12.15
N ASN A 213 1.64 11.27 -12.19
CA ASN A 213 1.66 12.09 -13.41
C ASN A 213 3.09 12.39 -13.89
N ASN A 214 4.07 12.38 -12.99
CA ASN A 214 5.48 12.62 -13.30
C ASN A 214 6.33 11.32 -13.42
N GLY A 215 5.70 10.14 -13.49
CA GLY A 215 6.42 8.86 -13.66
C GLY A 215 7.27 8.44 -12.47
N PHE A 216 7.05 9.03 -11.29
CA PHE A 216 7.67 8.61 -10.04
C PHE A 216 6.80 7.56 -9.33
N ASN A 217 7.39 6.79 -8.41
CA ASN A 217 6.63 5.79 -7.66
C ASN A 217 5.57 6.45 -6.75
N PRO A 218 4.26 6.35 -7.09
CA PRO A 218 3.21 7.05 -6.36
C PRO A 218 3.02 6.54 -4.93
N TRP A 219 3.36 5.27 -4.66
CA TRP A 219 3.20 4.68 -3.34
C TRP A 219 4.26 5.16 -2.35
N ILE A 220 5.49 5.39 -2.83
CA ILE A 220 6.55 6.01 -2.03
C ILE A 220 6.16 7.46 -1.71
N ALA A 221 5.61 8.19 -2.67
CA ALA A 221 5.16 9.56 -2.47
C ALA A 221 3.97 9.64 -1.50
N PHE A 222 2.96 8.77 -1.67
CA PHE A 222 1.86 8.66 -0.71
C PHE A 222 2.38 8.44 0.71
N ARG A 223 3.24 7.44 0.91
CA ARG A 223 3.78 7.08 2.24
C ARG A 223 4.53 8.23 2.89
N ALA A 224 5.38 8.91 2.13
CA ALA A 224 6.13 10.06 2.63
C ALA A 224 5.20 11.22 3.01
N GLY A 225 4.20 11.55 2.18
CA GLY A 225 3.20 12.58 2.46
C GLY A 225 2.29 12.23 3.63
N TYR A 226 1.87 10.98 3.75
CA TYR A 226 1.03 10.50 4.86
C TYR A 226 1.75 10.56 6.22
N LEU A 227 3.08 10.40 6.24
CA LEU A 227 3.89 10.37 7.46
C LEU A 227 4.67 11.66 7.75
N HIS A 228 4.67 12.65 6.85
CA HIS A 228 5.56 13.81 6.97
C HIS A 228 5.43 14.56 8.31
N ASP A 229 4.22 14.68 8.84
CA ASP A 229 3.89 15.42 10.07
C ASP A 229 3.70 14.51 11.30
N ILE A 230 4.15 13.24 11.26
CA ILE A 230 3.93 12.23 12.31
C ILE A 230 4.46 12.65 13.70
N ALA A 231 5.44 13.54 13.76
CA ALA A 231 6.05 14.04 14.98
C ALA A 231 5.50 15.38 15.46
N LYS A 232 4.55 15.99 14.73
CA LYS A 232 4.13 17.39 14.96
C LYS A 232 3.36 17.62 16.28
N ASP A 233 2.69 16.59 16.76
CA ASP A 233 1.88 16.64 17.99
C ASP A 233 2.58 15.96 19.18
N LEU A 234 3.91 15.74 19.11
CA LEU A 234 4.69 15.24 20.22
C LEU A 234 4.63 16.21 21.43
N ASN A 235 4.70 15.64 22.64
CA ASN A 235 4.88 16.41 23.85
C ASN A 235 6.15 17.27 23.76
N LYS A 236 6.10 18.54 24.15
CA LYS A 236 7.20 19.51 24.00
C LYS A 236 8.48 19.14 24.73
N ASP A 237 8.37 18.53 25.92
CA ASP A 237 9.56 18.09 26.66
C ASP A 237 10.20 16.89 26.01
N LEU A 238 9.37 15.96 25.50
CA LEU A 238 9.85 14.81 24.72
C LEU A 238 10.53 15.27 23.43
N GLU A 239 9.89 16.19 22.69
CA GLU A 239 10.43 16.79 21.46
C GLU A 239 11.84 17.36 21.68
N LYS A 240 12.02 18.22 22.72
CA LYS A 240 13.32 18.82 23.06
C LYS A 240 14.37 17.77 23.46
N ASN A 241 13.99 16.82 24.30
CA ASN A 241 14.89 15.75 24.72
C ASN A 241 15.35 14.88 23.54
N MET A 242 14.45 14.56 22.61
CA MET A 242 14.79 13.80 21.41
C MET A 242 15.69 14.61 20.48
N MET A 243 15.44 15.91 20.28
CA MET A 243 16.31 16.78 19.48
C MET A 243 17.74 16.81 20.06
N LEU A 244 17.88 17.07 21.35
CA LEU A 244 19.18 17.08 22.02
C LEU A 244 19.95 15.77 21.88
N ARG A 245 19.23 14.64 21.87
CA ARG A 245 19.81 13.29 21.80
C ARG A 245 20.19 12.87 20.39
N PHE A 246 19.36 13.17 19.39
CA PHE A 246 19.45 12.58 18.06
C PHE A 246 19.79 13.60 16.95
N TYR A 247 19.52 14.90 17.19
CA TYR A 247 19.67 15.96 16.18
C TYR A 247 20.25 17.24 16.80
N LYS A 248 21.29 17.10 17.61
CA LYS A 248 21.92 18.19 18.34
C LYS A 248 22.32 19.37 17.44
N GLU A 249 22.73 19.09 16.21
CA GLU A 249 23.13 20.09 15.22
C GLU A 249 21.98 21.00 14.74
N TYR A 250 20.72 20.62 15.00
CA TYR A 250 19.54 21.39 14.64
C TYR A 250 18.79 21.97 15.85
N CYS A 251 19.36 21.89 17.07
CA CYS A 251 18.71 22.39 18.26
C CYS A 251 18.57 23.91 18.29
N ASP A 252 19.40 24.65 17.53
CA ASP A 252 19.34 26.09 17.37
C ASP A 252 18.26 26.54 16.36
N TYR A 253 17.61 25.59 15.69
CA TYR A 253 16.51 25.91 14.78
C TYR A 253 15.26 26.25 15.58
N PRO A 254 14.32 27.06 15.01
CA PRO A 254 13.02 27.28 15.63
C PRO A 254 12.28 25.95 15.91
N GLU A 255 11.67 25.83 17.08
CA GLU A 255 10.95 24.61 17.49
C GLU A 255 9.90 24.15 16.46
N VAL A 256 9.35 25.08 15.67
CA VAL A 256 8.42 24.75 14.59
C VAL A 256 9.03 23.82 13.53
N CYS A 257 10.36 23.72 13.44
CA CYS A 257 11.07 22.84 12.51
C CYS A 257 11.41 21.47 13.10
N TYR A 258 11.32 21.28 14.41
CA TYR A 258 11.78 20.05 15.06
C TYR A 258 11.07 18.80 14.56
N HIS A 259 9.77 18.90 14.27
CA HIS A 259 8.97 17.77 13.81
C HIS A 259 9.48 17.14 12.50
N GLN A 260 10.12 17.87 11.60
CA GLN A 260 10.65 17.30 10.36
C GLN A 260 11.82 16.33 10.63
N PHE A 261 12.69 16.66 11.60
CA PHE A 261 13.81 15.80 11.99
C PHE A 261 13.32 14.61 12.81
N LEU A 262 12.45 14.86 13.79
CA LEU A 262 11.86 13.80 14.61
C LEU A 262 10.91 12.90 13.82
N GLY A 263 10.27 13.43 12.77
CA GLY A 263 9.48 12.65 11.82
C GLY A 263 10.34 11.62 11.10
N GLU A 264 11.50 12.03 10.58
CA GLU A 264 12.48 11.10 9.98
C GLU A 264 12.89 10.02 11.00
N TYR A 265 13.18 10.39 12.24
CA TYR A 265 13.53 9.44 13.30
C TYR A 265 12.42 8.43 13.59
N LEU A 266 11.18 8.89 13.75
CA LEU A 266 10.04 8.02 14.04
C LEU A 266 9.71 7.09 12.87
N VAL A 267 9.75 7.60 11.65
CA VAL A 267 9.50 6.80 10.46
C VAL A 267 10.53 5.69 10.31
N LYS A 268 11.78 5.99 10.56
CA LYS A 268 12.87 5.01 10.53
C LYS A 268 12.77 3.96 11.63
N ASN A 269 12.50 4.36 12.87
CA ASN A 269 12.65 3.50 14.03
C ASN A 269 11.34 2.86 14.51
N LEU A 270 10.19 3.50 14.30
CA LEU A 270 8.88 2.98 14.68
C LEU A 270 8.22 2.22 13.52
N PHE A 271 8.24 2.81 12.33
CA PHE A 271 7.65 2.19 11.13
C PHE A 271 8.65 1.33 10.35
N LEU A 272 9.93 1.29 10.75
CA LEU A 272 11.00 0.50 10.15
C LEU A 272 11.20 0.78 8.64
N ILE A 273 10.87 1.99 8.20
CA ILE A 273 11.06 2.42 6.82
C ILE A 273 12.51 2.92 6.67
N THR A 274 13.28 2.26 5.82
CA THR A 274 14.70 2.53 5.61
C THR A 274 15.02 3.15 4.26
N ASP A 275 14.00 3.36 3.44
CA ASP A 275 14.12 4.02 2.14
C ASP A 275 14.63 5.47 2.33
N LYS A 276 15.80 5.75 1.72
CA LYS A 276 16.50 7.02 1.91
C LYS A 276 15.73 8.22 1.38
N ASP A 277 15.06 8.06 0.24
CA ASP A 277 14.32 9.15 -0.38
C ASP A 277 13.10 9.54 0.47
N THR A 278 12.38 8.55 1.03
CA THR A 278 11.29 8.79 1.99
C THR A 278 11.78 9.54 3.24
N LEU A 279 12.89 9.08 3.83
CA LEU A 279 13.45 9.69 5.04
C LEU A 279 13.93 11.12 4.77
N GLU A 280 14.61 11.35 3.65
CA GLU A 280 15.07 12.67 3.24
C GLU A 280 13.90 13.62 2.95
N ALA A 281 12.87 13.16 2.25
CA ALA A 281 11.68 13.95 1.96
C ALA A 281 10.99 14.42 3.24
N ILE A 282 10.83 13.55 4.24
CA ILE A 282 10.27 13.88 5.54
C ILE A 282 11.19 14.84 6.30
N LYS A 283 12.51 14.59 6.32
CA LYS A 283 13.48 15.40 7.04
C LYS A 283 13.52 16.87 6.58
N TYR A 284 13.20 17.13 5.33
CA TYR A 284 13.34 18.49 4.75
C TYR A 284 12.01 19.08 4.23
N HIS A 285 10.87 18.50 4.56
CA HIS A 285 9.58 18.97 4.03
C HIS A 285 9.19 20.38 4.51
N THR A 286 9.67 20.82 5.67
CA THR A 286 9.35 22.15 6.20
C THR A 286 10.31 23.22 5.67
N THR A 287 11.61 22.98 5.77
CA THR A 287 12.64 23.96 5.42
C THR A 287 13.06 23.92 3.96
N GLY A 288 12.94 22.79 3.33
CA GLY A 288 13.68 22.48 2.11
C GLY A 288 15.18 22.36 2.39
N LYS A 289 15.94 22.11 1.35
CA LYS A 289 17.41 22.17 1.31
C LYS A 289 17.89 22.43 -0.11
N LYS A 290 19.18 22.69 -0.28
CA LYS A 290 19.82 22.66 -1.59
C LYS A 290 19.76 21.23 -2.17
N GLU A 291 19.56 21.10 -3.48
CA GLU A 291 19.57 19.81 -4.19
C GLU A 291 18.59 18.77 -3.60
N MET A 292 17.31 19.16 -3.52
CA MET A 292 16.25 18.24 -3.09
C MET A 292 16.04 17.13 -4.11
N THR A 293 15.78 15.91 -3.62
CA THR A 293 15.32 14.81 -4.47
C THR A 293 13.95 15.13 -5.08
N THR A 294 13.56 14.43 -6.15
CA THR A 294 12.24 14.58 -6.76
C THR A 294 11.14 14.34 -5.72
N LEU A 295 11.27 13.29 -4.90
CA LEU A 295 10.34 13.02 -3.80
C LEU A 295 10.32 14.17 -2.79
N GLY A 296 11.48 14.70 -2.41
CA GLY A 296 11.57 15.85 -1.51
C GLY A 296 10.79 17.07 -2.01
N LYS A 297 10.89 17.38 -3.31
CA LYS A 297 10.15 18.47 -3.95
C LYS A 297 8.64 18.20 -3.93
N ILE A 298 8.22 16.97 -4.24
CA ILE A 298 6.81 16.56 -4.21
C ILE A 298 6.24 16.76 -2.79
N ILE A 299 6.93 16.26 -1.76
CA ILE A 299 6.40 16.33 -0.38
C ILE A 299 6.41 17.75 0.16
N TYR A 300 7.49 18.52 -0.12
CA TYR A 300 7.54 19.93 0.25
C TYR A 300 6.36 20.71 -0.36
N ALA A 301 6.08 20.51 -1.63
CA ALA A 301 4.98 21.20 -2.31
C ALA A 301 3.62 20.70 -1.84
N ALA A 302 3.38 19.38 -1.83
CA ALA A 302 2.12 18.79 -1.43
C ALA A 302 1.67 19.24 -0.02
N ASP A 303 2.58 19.30 0.95
CA ASP A 303 2.31 19.80 2.29
C ASP A 303 1.73 21.23 2.26
N LYS A 304 2.18 22.07 1.35
CA LYS A 304 1.77 23.48 1.29
C LYS A 304 0.49 23.72 0.50
N ILE A 305 0.26 22.93 -0.56
CA ILE A 305 -0.82 23.17 -1.53
C ILE A 305 -1.97 22.17 -1.47
N GLU A 306 -1.96 21.21 -0.54
CA GLU A 306 -3.03 20.22 -0.45
C GLU A 306 -4.41 20.87 -0.19
N PRO A 307 -5.51 20.31 -0.73
CA PRO A 307 -6.81 20.98 -0.77
C PRO A 307 -7.40 21.40 0.57
N THR A 308 -7.02 20.76 1.69
CA THR A 308 -7.58 21.11 3.01
C THR A 308 -6.95 22.34 3.66
N ARG A 309 -5.95 22.98 3.00
CA ARG A 309 -5.32 24.21 3.49
C ARG A 309 -6.24 25.42 3.53
N GLY A 310 -7.38 25.38 2.82
CA GLY A 310 -8.41 26.41 2.90
C GLY A 310 -8.16 27.65 2.02
N TYR A 311 -7.28 27.55 1.02
CA TYR A 311 -7.09 28.52 -0.04
C TYR A 311 -7.04 27.82 -1.40
N ASP A 312 -7.29 28.55 -2.49
CA ASP A 312 -7.22 27.99 -3.84
C ASP A 312 -5.76 27.75 -4.26
N SER A 313 -5.38 26.49 -4.34
CA SER A 313 -4.08 26.02 -4.77
C SER A 313 -4.11 25.27 -6.12
N SER A 314 -5.25 25.26 -6.80
CA SER A 314 -5.48 24.47 -8.01
C SER A 314 -4.42 24.70 -9.09
N ALA A 315 -4.07 25.96 -9.38
CA ALA A 315 -3.06 26.30 -10.37
C ALA A 315 -1.65 25.73 -10.02
N MET A 316 -1.28 25.73 -8.73
CA MET A 316 0.00 25.14 -8.31
C MET A 316 -0.04 23.61 -8.35
N ILE A 317 -1.19 23.00 -8.05
CA ILE A 317 -1.39 21.56 -8.19
C ILE A 317 -1.22 21.15 -9.66
N ASP A 318 -1.92 21.84 -10.58
CA ASP A 318 -1.83 21.58 -12.02
C ASP A 318 -0.38 21.70 -12.54
N MET A 319 0.38 22.69 -12.03
CA MET A 319 1.80 22.83 -12.39
C MET A 319 2.64 21.68 -11.85
N MET A 320 2.45 21.27 -10.59
CA MET A 320 3.14 20.14 -9.98
C MET A 320 2.84 18.81 -10.68
N GLU A 321 1.60 18.61 -11.12
CA GLU A 321 1.21 17.40 -11.87
C GLU A 321 1.82 17.37 -13.27
N LYS A 322 2.05 18.53 -13.88
CA LYS A 322 2.65 18.65 -15.20
C LYS A 322 4.18 18.50 -15.17
N ASP A 323 4.84 19.16 -14.25
CA ASP A 323 6.29 19.15 -14.09
C ASP A 323 6.65 19.48 -12.63
N VAL A 324 7.26 18.52 -11.94
CA VAL A 324 7.63 18.67 -10.51
C VAL A 324 8.63 19.80 -10.30
N ASP A 325 9.57 20.01 -11.21
CA ASP A 325 10.64 21.01 -11.03
C ASP A 325 10.08 22.44 -11.20
N GLU A 326 9.28 22.65 -12.23
CA GLU A 326 8.63 23.96 -12.47
C GLU A 326 7.61 24.26 -11.37
N GLY A 327 6.73 23.29 -11.04
CA GLY A 327 5.73 23.45 -10.00
C GLY A 327 6.33 23.68 -8.62
N PHE A 328 7.42 22.98 -8.26
CA PHE A 328 8.11 23.19 -7.01
C PHE A 328 8.67 24.62 -6.88
N ILE A 329 9.27 25.15 -7.95
CA ILE A 329 9.78 26.53 -7.97
C ILE A 329 8.67 27.52 -7.72
N GLU A 330 7.49 27.31 -8.31
CA GLU A 330 6.34 28.21 -8.11
C GLU A 330 5.83 28.15 -6.67
N VAL A 331 5.63 26.95 -6.12
CA VAL A 331 5.26 26.78 -4.70
C VAL A 331 6.30 27.42 -3.78
N LEU A 332 7.56 27.31 -4.10
CA LEU A 332 8.65 27.90 -3.30
C LEU A 332 8.62 29.42 -3.34
N LYS A 333 8.30 30.05 -4.50
CA LYS A 333 8.12 31.51 -4.63
C LYS A 333 6.95 32.01 -3.79
N GLU A 334 5.77 31.37 -3.93
CA GLU A 334 4.59 31.74 -3.16
C GLU A 334 4.81 31.56 -1.65
N ASN A 335 5.49 30.50 -1.25
CA ASN A 335 5.82 30.25 0.15
C ASN A 335 6.78 31.33 0.70
N ARG A 336 7.80 31.75 -0.07
CA ARG A 336 8.69 32.85 0.28
C ARG A 336 7.94 34.18 0.42
N LYS A 337 7.01 34.46 -0.49
CA LYS A 337 6.15 35.65 -0.43
C LYS A 337 5.28 35.65 0.83
N TYR A 338 4.61 34.52 1.12
CA TYR A 338 3.82 34.35 2.33
C TYR A 338 4.63 34.61 3.62
N TYR A 339 5.86 34.08 3.71
CA TYR A 339 6.73 34.32 4.86
C TYR A 339 7.10 35.79 5.00
N ASN A 340 7.38 36.48 3.90
CA ASN A 340 7.68 37.91 3.91
C ASN A 340 6.49 38.73 4.40
N GLU A 341 5.28 38.45 3.91
CA GLU A 341 4.06 39.19 4.27
C GLU A 341 3.63 38.98 5.74
N LYS A 342 3.83 37.78 6.28
CA LYS A 342 3.44 37.44 7.65
C LYS A 342 4.51 37.72 8.69
N ASN A 343 5.69 38.20 8.30
CA ASN A 343 6.88 38.28 9.16
C ASN A 343 7.20 36.96 9.88
N PHE A 344 6.84 35.86 9.24
CA PHE A 344 7.05 34.51 9.75
C PHE A 344 8.28 33.91 9.10
N PHE A 345 9.46 34.38 9.54
CA PHE A 345 10.70 33.85 9.03
C PHE A 345 11.19 32.65 9.84
N VAL A 346 11.13 31.49 9.23
CA VAL A 346 11.95 30.35 9.64
C VAL A 346 13.32 30.52 8.95
N ASN A 347 14.10 31.51 9.36
CA ASN A 347 15.42 31.80 8.78
C ASN A 347 16.47 30.76 9.19
N THR A 348 16.22 29.49 8.83
CA THR A 348 17.22 28.46 9.05
C THR A 348 18.22 28.43 7.90
N PRO A 349 19.48 28.01 8.16
CA PRO A 349 20.48 27.85 7.10
C PRO A 349 19.97 27.00 5.93
N LEU A 350 19.26 25.89 6.22
CA LEU A 350 18.69 25.02 5.18
C LEU A 350 17.69 25.76 4.28
N GLN A 351 16.77 26.52 4.87
CA GLN A 351 15.76 27.25 4.10
C GLN A 351 16.40 28.36 3.24
N LEU A 352 17.35 29.10 3.81
CA LEU A 352 18.07 30.13 3.07
C LEU A 352 18.86 29.57 1.89
N GLU A 353 19.53 28.45 2.09
CA GLU A 353 20.23 27.73 1.02
C GLU A 353 19.27 27.22 -0.05
N CYS A 354 18.12 26.67 0.34
CA CYS A 354 17.08 26.24 -0.57
C CYS A 354 16.61 27.39 -1.46
N PHE A 355 16.21 28.54 -0.87
CA PHE A 355 15.78 29.70 -1.63
C PHE A 355 16.88 30.26 -2.54
N LYS A 356 18.12 30.33 -2.04
CA LYS A 356 19.27 30.80 -2.84
C LYS A 356 19.56 29.88 -4.03
N TYR A 357 19.34 28.58 -3.88
CA TYR A 357 19.61 27.59 -4.93
C TYR A 357 18.54 27.61 -6.03
N TYR A 358 17.27 27.66 -5.65
CA TYR A 358 16.14 27.49 -6.58
C TYR A 358 15.52 28.79 -7.08
N LEU A 359 15.64 29.90 -6.33
CA LEU A 359 15.02 31.18 -6.64
C LEU A 359 16.09 32.21 -7.06
N LYS A 360 16.93 31.84 -8.02
CA LYS A 360 17.94 32.73 -8.60
C LYS A 360 17.32 33.85 -9.40
#